data_2898337ddbea4e1e873c7beca4c31c6a
#
_entry.id   2898337ddbea4e1e873c7beca4c31c6a
#
_cell.length_a   1.000
_cell.length_b   1.000
_cell.length_c   1.000
_cell.angle_alpha   90.00
_cell.angle_beta   90.00
_cell.angle_gamma   90.00
#
_symmetry.space_group_name_H-M   'P 1'
#
loop_
_entity.id
_entity.type
_entity.pdbx_description
1 polymer ?
#
loop_
_entity_poly.entity_id
_entity_poly.type
_entity_poly.pdbx_seq_one_letter_code
_entity_poly.pdbx_strand_id
1 'polypeptide(L)'
;MTAALTVSFMMRNTSPIGWPPLLLIKIIYERSLVPFIKAGLFVFLPLVATCVICDSFYYGMESFPVLTSYNFMQVNLTEGLSRYFGTEPFQWYIVEVMPKIFTVIFPCLIAAFYVYPRDMLKSGSQQPYMFYVSSLYLLVFSVIPHKESRFMLPIVPFCFLMIGYFLVKQIKTE
;
A
#
# COMPACT_ATOMS: atom_id res chain seq x y z
N MET A 1 -6.41 12.99 7.59
CA MET A 1 -5.47 12.00 7.07
C MET A 1 -5.21 10.87 8.06
N THR A 2 -4.70 11.14 9.27
CA THR A 2 -4.41 10.11 10.31
C THR A 2 -5.59 9.21 10.64
N ALA A 3 -6.79 9.74 10.85
CA ALA A 3 -7.98 8.93 11.10
C ALA A 3 -8.28 7.95 9.95
N ALA A 4 -8.21 8.42 8.70
CA ALA A 4 -8.42 7.56 7.53
C ALA A 4 -7.36 6.45 7.42
N LEU A 5 -6.09 6.76 7.73
CA LEU A 5 -5.02 5.78 7.76
C LEU A 5 -5.29 4.73 8.85
N THR A 6 -5.66 5.17 10.06
CA THR A 6 -5.94 4.24 11.16
C THR A 6 -7.12 3.32 10.84
N VAL A 7 -8.22 3.87 10.34
CA VAL A 7 -9.39 3.07 9.92
C VAL A 7 -9.01 2.09 8.82
N SER A 8 -8.23 2.51 7.82
CA SER A 8 -7.80 1.62 6.75
C SER A 8 -6.91 0.47 7.25
N PHE A 9 -6.07 0.72 8.27
CA PHE A 9 -5.28 -0.33 8.93
C PHE A 9 -6.18 -1.35 9.65
N MET A 10 -7.17 -0.87 10.39
CA MET A 10 -8.10 -1.75 11.10
C MET A 10 -8.92 -2.61 10.14
N MET A 11 -9.30 -2.05 9.00
CA MET A 11 -10.05 -2.81 7.98
C MET A 11 -9.18 -3.75 7.15
N ARG A 12 -7.91 -3.42 6.94
CA ARG A 12 -6.99 -4.20 6.11
C ARG A 12 -5.55 -4.10 6.62
N ASN A 13 -5.03 -5.18 7.15
CA ASN A 13 -3.68 -5.27 7.71
C ASN A 13 -2.56 -4.95 6.70
N THR A 14 -2.85 -5.03 5.40
CA THR A 14 -1.90 -4.72 4.32
C THR A 14 -1.91 -3.25 3.90
N SER A 15 -2.87 -2.44 4.37
CA SER A 15 -2.98 -1.04 3.98
C SER A 15 -1.76 -0.18 4.37
N PRO A 16 -1.06 -0.42 5.50
CA PRO A 16 0.12 0.35 5.87
C PRO A 16 1.26 0.30 4.86
N ILE A 17 1.32 -0.70 4.01
CA ILE A 17 2.38 -0.86 3.00
C ILE A 17 2.47 0.36 2.06
N GLY A 18 1.33 0.99 1.75
CA GLY A 18 1.29 2.18 0.90
C GLY A 18 1.60 3.50 1.61
N TRP A 19 1.66 3.53 2.95
CA TRP A 19 1.79 4.77 3.71
C TRP A 19 3.21 5.35 3.76
N PRO A 20 4.30 4.54 3.89
CA PRO A 20 5.64 5.06 4.07
C PRO A 20 6.05 6.11 3.04
N PRO A 21 5.84 5.94 1.73
CA PRO A 21 6.19 6.97 0.77
C PRO A 21 5.41 8.28 0.99
N LEU A 22 4.11 8.18 1.29
CA LEU A 22 3.25 9.33 1.52
C LEU A 22 3.64 10.09 2.78
N LEU A 23 3.91 9.35 3.87
CA LEU A 23 4.30 9.91 5.16
C LEU A 23 5.69 10.55 5.12
N LEU A 24 6.66 9.87 4.50
CA LEU A 24 8.03 10.41 4.36
C LEU A 24 8.03 11.71 3.58
N ILE A 25 7.35 11.76 2.45
CA ILE A 25 7.28 12.97 1.64
C ILE A 25 6.58 14.08 2.43
N LYS A 26 5.46 13.78 3.10
CA LYS A 26 4.75 14.77 3.91
C LYS A 26 5.62 15.31 5.06
N ILE A 27 6.32 14.45 5.78
CA ILE A 27 7.19 14.86 6.88
C ILE A 27 8.36 15.72 6.38
N ILE A 28 9.01 15.31 5.29
CA ILE A 28 10.21 15.98 4.75
C ILE A 28 9.83 17.33 4.11
N TYR A 29 8.85 17.34 3.21
CA TYR A 29 8.53 18.54 2.42
C TYR A 29 7.65 19.54 3.18
N GLU A 30 6.68 19.06 3.94
CA GLU A 30 5.77 19.94 4.70
C GLU A 30 6.30 20.25 6.11
N ARG A 31 7.43 19.66 6.52
CA ARG A 31 7.98 19.79 7.88
C ARG A 31 6.93 19.53 8.98
N SER A 32 6.04 18.57 8.74
CA SER A 32 4.85 18.30 9.53
C SER A 32 5.05 17.23 10.61
N LEU A 33 6.29 16.98 11.05
CA LEU A 33 6.61 15.93 12.02
C LEU A 33 5.84 16.11 13.34
N VAL A 34 5.84 17.31 13.92
CA VAL A 34 5.17 17.60 15.21
C VAL A 34 3.65 17.45 15.11
N PRO A 35 2.95 18.05 14.12
CA PRO A 35 1.54 17.79 13.90
C PRO A 35 1.22 16.30 13.67
N PHE A 36 2.09 15.58 12.98
CA PHE A 36 1.92 14.15 12.73
C PHE A 36 2.02 13.32 14.01
N ILE A 37 3.00 13.59 14.88
CA ILE A 37 3.13 12.93 16.19
C ILE A 37 1.91 13.22 17.07
N LYS A 38 1.47 14.47 17.14
CA LYS A 38 0.26 14.85 17.90
C LYS A 38 -0.98 14.10 17.39
N ALA A 39 -1.17 14.06 16.06
CA ALA A 39 -2.28 13.32 15.47
C ALA A 39 -2.17 11.80 15.73
N GLY A 40 -0.97 11.23 15.76
CA GLY A 40 -0.72 9.85 16.17
C GLY A 40 -1.15 9.58 17.61
N LEU A 41 -0.77 10.44 18.54
CA LEU A 41 -1.15 10.30 19.95
C LEU A 41 -2.66 10.47 20.18
N PHE A 42 -3.29 11.47 19.57
CA PHE A 42 -4.69 11.79 19.84
C PHE A 42 -5.71 11.03 18.96
N VAL A 43 -5.29 10.44 17.86
CA VAL A 43 -6.19 9.74 16.93
C VAL A 43 -5.84 8.26 16.83
N PHE A 44 -4.58 7.94 16.52
CA PHE A 44 -4.16 6.55 16.32
C PHE A 44 -4.23 5.72 17.60
N LEU A 45 -3.66 6.22 18.71
CA LEU A 45 -3.63 5.51 19.99
C LEU A 45 -5.03 5.17 20.52
N PRO A 46 -5.99 6.12 20.62
CA PRO A 46 -7.34 5.81 21.08
C PRO A 46 -8.06 4.81 20.18
N LEU A 47 -7.90 4.92 18.85
CA LEU A 47 -8.52 3.98 17.93
C LEU A 47 -7.94 2.57 18.08
N VAL A 48 -6.61 2.43 18.20
CA VAL A 48 -5.98 1.13 18.45
C VAL A 48 -6.42 0.56 19.79
N ALA A 49 -6.47 1.38 20.85
CA ALA A 49 -6.95 0.94 22.16
C ALA A 49 -8.40 0.43 22.10
N THR A 50 -9.27 1.14 21.38
CA THR A 50 -10.65 0.70 21.16
C THR A 50 -10.70 -0.66 20.44
N CYS A 51 -9.88 -0.85 19.42
CA CYS A 51 -9.83 -2.14 18.70
C CYS A 51 -9.33 -3.27 19.60
N VAL A 52 -8.27 -3.03 20.40
CA VAL A 52 -7.78 -4.03 21.36
C VAL A 52 -8.86 -4.42 22.37
N ILE A 53 -9.62 -3.45 22.89
CA ILE A 53 -10.72 -3.71 23.81
C ILE A 53 -11.82 -4.54 23.12
N CYS A 54 -12.24 -4.12 21.91
CA CYS A 54 -13.27 -4.85 21.15
C CYS A 54 -12.84 -6.28 20.79
N ASP A 55 -11.61 -6.44 20.28
CA ASP A 55 -11.06 -7.75 19.93
C ASP A 55 -10.95 -8.64 21.16
N SER A 56 -10.45 -8.11 22.28
CA SER A 56 -10.32 -8.86 23.53
C SER A 56 -11.68 -9.25 24.11
N PHE A 57 -12.68 -8.40 23.98
CA PHE A 57 -14.04 -8.73 24.38
C PHE A 57 -14.63 -9.84 23.52
N TYR A 58 -14.40 -9.80 22.22
CA TYR A 58 -14.89 -10.80 21.27
C TYR A 58 -14.21 -12.16 21.45
N TYR A 59 -12.90 -12.20 21.65
CA TYR A 59 -12.11 -13.43 21.81
C TYR A 59 -12.00 -13.94 23.26
N GLY A 60 -12.58 -13.22 24.21
CA GLY A 60 -12.53 -13.51 25.64
C GLY A 60 -11.47 -12.70 26.38
N MET A 61 -11.88 -12.04 27.46
CA MET A 61 -11.02 -11.16 28.26
C MET A 61 -9.83 -11.88 28.92
N GLU A 62 -9.87 -13.20 29.01
CA GLU A 62 -8.75 -14.02 29.50
C GLU A 62 -7.51 -13.92 28.61
N SER A 63 -7.71 -13.60 27.33
CA SER A 63 -6.64 -13.44 26.34
C SER A 63 -6.15 -11.99 26.20
N PHE A 64 -6.59 -11.06 27.06
CA PHE A 64 -6.20 -9.65 26.96
C PHE A 64 -4.67 -9.44 27.08
N PRO A 65 -4.02 -8.58 26.24
CA PRO A 65 -4.60 -7.80 25.14
C PRO A 65 -4.59 -8.57 23.81
N VAL A 66 -5.73 -8.63 23.12
CA VAL A 66 -5.83 -9.19 21.76
C VAL A 66 -5.80 -8.07 20.73
N LEU A 67 -4.92 -8.16 19.75
CA LEU A 67 -4.92 -7.33 18.56
C LEU A 67 -4.89 -8.24 17.33
N THR A 68 -6.04 -8.46 16.73
CA THR A 68 -6.23 -9.41 15.61
C THR A 68 -5.29 -9.10 14.44
N SER A 69 -5.06 -7.82 14.13
CA SER A 69 -4.14 -7.40 13.08
C SER A 69 -2.70 -7.84 13.36
N TYR A 70 -2.23 -7.75 14.59
CA TYR A 70 -0.89 -8.19 14.98
C TYR A 70 -0.76 -9.71 14.93
N ASN A 71 -1.72 -10.43 15.50
CA ASN A 71 -1.74 -11.89 15.49
C ASN A 71 -1.78 -12.45 14.06
N PHE A 72 -2.57 -11.82 13.19
CA PHE A 72 -2.60 -12.17 11.76
C PHE A 72 -1.24 -12.01 11.10
N MET A 73 -0.54 -10.91 11.35
CA MET A 73 0.80 -10.68 10.81
C MET A 73 1.81 -11.69 11.35
N GLN A 74 1.79 -11.96 12.66
CA GLN A 74 2.68 -12.93 13.29
C GLN A 74 2.52 -14.32 12.67
N VAL A 75 1.30 -14.82 12.60
CA VAL A 75 0.98 -16.15 12.06
C VAL A 75 1.38 -16.27 10.58
N ASN A 76 1.09 -15.26 9.77
CA ASN A 76 1.33 -15.35 8.33
C ASN A 76 2.76 -15.03 7.92
N LEU A 77 3.44 -14.08 8.59
CA LEU A 77 4.79 -13.66 8.21
C LEU A 77 5.86 -14.39 9.03
N THR A 78 5.68 -14.55 10.34
CA THR A 78 6.70 -15.12 11.23
C THR A 78 6.63 -16.63 11.26
N GLU A 79 5.43 -17.18 11.44
CA GLU A 79 5.23 -18.64 11.49
C GLU A 79 5.11 -19.26 10.09
N GLY A 80 4.90 -18.43 9.06
CA GLY A 80 4.90 -18.84 7.67
C GLY A 80 3.75 -19.75 7.27
N LEU A 81 2.65 -19.78 8.04
CA LEU A 81 1.47 -20.60 7.75
C LEU A 81 0.87 -20.29 6.38
N SER A 82 1.02 -19.07 5.89
CA SER A 82 0.60 -18.68 4.54
C SER A 82 1.21 -19.53 3.42
N ARG A 83 2.38 -20.16 3.65
CA ARG A 83 3.06 -21.03 2.66
C ARG A 83 2.26 -22.30 2.36
N TYR A 84 1.43 -22.77 3.29
CA TYR A 84 0.57 -23.94 3.07
C TYR A 84 -0.51 -23.70 1.99
N PHE A 85 -0.82 -22.42 1.70
CA PHE A 85 -1.78 -22.04 0.66
C PHE A 85 -1.15 -21.84 -0.72
N GLY A 86 0.09 -22.26 -0.90
CA GLY A 86 0.86 -22.14 -2.13
C GLY A 86 1.85 -20.98 -2.11
N THR A 87 2.90 -21.13 -2.91
CA THR A 87 3.97 -20.13 -3.06
C THR A 87 4.19 -19.83 -4.53
N GLU A 88 4.42 -18.57 -4.86
CA GLU A 88 4.66 -18.12 -6.21
C GLU A 88 6.02 -17.40 -6.32
N PRO A 89 6.68 -17.41 -7.49
CA PRO A 89 7.98 -16.78 -7.67
C PRO A 89 7.92 -15.26 -7.52
N PHE A 90 9.08 -14.63 -7.25
CA PHE A 90 9.19 -13.18 -7.02
C PHE A 90 8.54 -12.34 -8.12
N GLN A 91 8.74 -12.69 -9.38
CA GLN A 91 8.25 -11.95 -10.53
C GLN A 91 6.77 -12.17 -10.87
N TRP A 92 6.06 -13.02 -10.16
CA TRP A 92 4.70 -13.46 -10.48
C TRP A 92 3.71 -12.30 -10.68
N TYR A 93 3.76 -11.27 -9.84
CA TYR A 93 2.89 -10.11 -10.00
C TYR A 93 3.13 -9.36 -11.31
N ILE A 94 4.39 -9.19 -11.71
CA ILE A 94 4.76 -8.42 -12.91
C ILE A 94 4.48 -9.22 -14.17
N VAL A 95 4.77 -10.54 -14.15
CA VAL A 95 4.70 -11.38 -15.37
C VAL A 95 3.31 -11.95 -15.57
N GLU A 96 2.54 -12.20 -14.52
CA GLU A 96 1.26 -12.89 -14.61
C GLU A 96 0.08 -12.02 -14.21
N VAL A 97 0.12 -11.39 -13.04
CA VAL A 97 -1.03 -10.66 -12.48
C VAL A 97 -1.27 -9.34 -13.21
N MET A 98 -0.23 -8.52 -13.37
CA MET A 98 -0.37 -7.22 -14.05
C MET A 98 -0.80 -7.35 -15.50
N PRO A 99 -0.24 -8.25 -16.33
CA PRO A 99 -0.76 -8.48 -17.68
C PRO A 99 -2.22 -8.95 -17.71
N LYS A 100 -2.64 -9.77 -16.75
CA LYS A 100 -4.04 -10.22 -16.65
C LYS A 100 -5.01 -9.08 -16.30
N ILE A 101 -4.60 -8.19 -15.39
CA ILE A 101 -5.43 -7.04 -14.97
C ILE A 101 -5.51 -5.99 -16.09
N PHE A 102 -4.39 -5.64 -16.69
CA PHE A 102 -4.30 -4.54 -17.65
C PHE A 102 -4.44 -4.97 -19.12
N THR A 103 -4.37 -6.27 -19.40
CA THR A 103 -4.58 -6.85 -20.74
C THR A 103 -3.86 -6.07 -21.85
N VAL A 104 -4.60 -5.56 -22.83
CA VAL A 104 -4.07 -4.83 -24.01
C VAL A 104 -3.34 -3.53 -23.62
N ILE A 105 -3.71 -2.89 -22.52
CA ILE A 105 -3.09 -1.63 -22.07
C ILE A 105 -1.86 -1.84 -21.18
N PHE A 106 -1.44 -3.09 -20.93
CA PHE A 106 -0.27 -3.39 -20.12
C PHE A 106 1.04 -2.74 -20.65
N PRO A 107 1.32 -2.70 -21.97
CA PRO A 107 2.47 -1.96 -22.48
C PRO A 107 2.43 -0.45 -22.13
N CYS A 108 1.25 0.16 -22.12
CA CYS A 108 1.08 1.54 -21.69
C CYS A 108 1.41 1.73 -20.20
N LEU A 109 1.10 0.72 -19.36
CA LEU A 109 1.50 0.73 -17.95
C LEU A 109 3.02 0.75 -17.80
N ILE A 110 3.74 -0.08 -18.53
CA ILE A 110 5.21 -0.10 -18.51
C ILE A 110 5.77 1.26 -18.90
N ALA A 111 5.27 1.84 -19.99
CA ALA A 111 5.67 3.18 -20.43
C ALA A 111 5.31 4.26 -19.40
N ALA A 112 4.14 4.17 -18.77
CA ALA A 112 3.71 5.09 -17.74
C ALA A 112 4.59 5.04 -16.48
N PHE A 113 5.03 3.85 -16.06
CA PHE A 113 5.97 3.69 -14.94
C PHE A 113 7.32 4.36 -15.19
N TYR A 114 7.73 4.52 -16.44
CA TYR A 114 8.95 5.26 -16.80
C TYR A 114 8.70 6.77 -16.96
N VAL A 115 7.64 7.15 -17.68
CA VAL A 115 7.40 8.55 -18.07
C VAL A 115 6.88 9.38 -16.89
N TYR A 116 5.90 8.87 -16.15
CA TYR A 116 5.24 9.61 -15.07
C TYR A 116 6.22 10.10 -13.98
N PRO A 117 7.03 9.24 -13.34
CA PRO A 117 7.93 9.73 -12.30
C PRO A 117 9.00 10.70 -12.83
N ARG A 118 9.48 10.46 -14.04
CA ARG A 118 10.48 11.34 -14.68
C ARG A 118 9.93 12.75 -14.90
N ASP A 119 8.71 12.87 -15.37
CA ASP A 119 8.09 14.16 -15.65
C ASP A 119 7.74 14.90 -14.36
N MET A 120 7.21 14.20 -13.36
CA MET A 120 6.90 14.80 -12.05
C MET A 120 8.15 15.36 -11.38
N LEU A 121 9.25 14.60 -11.40
CA LEU A 121 10.54 15.05 -10.85
C LEU A 121 11.14 16.23 -11.61
N LYS A 122 11.01 16.25 -12.94
CA LYS A 122 11.49 17.38 -13.76
C LYS A 122 10.67 18.65 -13.53
N SER A 123 9.37 18.51 -13.35
CA SER A 123 8.49 19.64 -13.08
C SER A 123 8.80 20.33 -11.74
N GLY A 124 9.40 19.62 -10.79
CA GLY A 124 9.74 20.14 -9.45
C GLY A 124 8.53 20.53 -8.59
N SER A 125 7.33 20.53 -9.16
CA SER A 125 6.11 21.01 -8.50
C SER A 125 5.36 19.92 -7.74
N GLN A 126 5.53 18.67 -8.12
CA GLN A 126 4.81 17.54 -7.53
C GLN A 126 5.70 16.30 -7.40
N GLN A 127 5.49 15.54 -6.35
CA GLN A 127 6.17 14.26 -6.15
C GLN A 127 5.38 13.13 -6.81
N PRO A 128 6.06 12.12 -7.40
CA PRO A 128 5.41 11.01 -8.07
C PRO A 128 4.83 9.97 -7.08
N TYR A 129 3.90 10.39 -6.24
CA TYR A 129 3.30 9.55 -5.17
C TYR A 129 2.76 8.21 -5.69
N MET A 130 2.03 8.23 -6.80
CA MET A 130 1.41 7.03 -7.37
C MET A 130 2.47 5.99 -7.74
N PHE A 131 3.58 6.45 -8.30
CA PHE A 131 4.72 5.59 -8.64
C PHE A 131 5.36 4.99 -7.38
N TYR A 132 5.63 5.81 -6.35
CA TYR A 132 6.26 5.32 -5.12
C TYR A 132 5.39 4.30 -4.39
N VAL A 133 4.08 4.59 -4.25
CA VAL A 133 3.14 3.67 -3.61
C VAL A 133 3.03 2.37 -4.40
N SER A 134 2.84 2.44 -5.70
CA SER A 134 2.70 1.25 -6.56
C SER A 134 3.98 0.41 -6.57
N SER A 135 5.15 1.04 -6.65
CA SER A 135 6.44 0.34 -6.62
C SER A 135 6.68 -0.35 -5.29
N LEU A 136 6.38 0.32 -4.17
CA LEU A 136 6.53 -0.27 -2.85
C LEU A 136 5.59 -1.46 -2.64
N TYR A 137 4.33 -1.35 -3.07
CA TYR A 137 3.39 -2.47 -3.03
C TYR A 137 3.89 -3.67 -3.83
N LEU A 138 4.28 -3.45 -5.08
CA LEU A 138 4.84 -4.49 -5.92
C LEU A 138 6.06 -5.16 -5.27
N LEU A 139 6.98 -4.36 -4.74
CA LEU A 139 8.19 -4.86 -4.10
C LEU A 139 7.87 -5.73 -2.87
N VAL A 140 7.08 -5.20 -1.93
CA VAL A 140 6.77 -5.88 -0.67
C VAL A 140 6.04 -7.20 -0.92
N PHE A 141 4.99 -7.17 -1.76
CA PHE A 141 4.25 -8.41 -2.05
C PHE A 141 5.03 -9.38 -2.93
N SER A 142 5.99 -8.91 -3.74
CA SER A 142 6.87 -9.80 -4.48
C SER A 142 7.83 -10.60 -3.59
N VAL A 143 8.22 -10.03 -2.44
CA VAL A 143 9.09 -10.72 -1.45
C VAL A 143 8.30 -11.77 -0.66
N ILE A 144 7.02 -11.54 -0.39
CA ILE A 144 6.18 -12.48 0.37
C ILE A 144 5.94 -13.75 -0.47
N PRO A 145 6.23 -14.96 0.08
CA PRO A 145 6.09 -16.21 -0.68
C PRO A 145 4.65 -16.49 -1.13
N HIS A 146 3.68 -16.37 -0.22
CA HIS A 146 2.27 -16.54 -0.56
C HIS A 146 1.74 -15.31 -1.28
N LYS A 147 1.21 -15.52 -2.50
CA LYS A 147 0.76 -14.45 -3.36
C LYS A 147 -0.68 -14.66 -3.81
N GLU A 148 -1.44 -13.56 -3.84
CA GLU A 148 -2.80 -13.54 -4.37
C GLU A 148 -2.99 -12.30 -5.26
N SER A 149 -3.71 -12.45 -6.37
CA SER A 149 -3.97 -11.34 -7.30
C SER A 149 -4.71 -10.17 -6.64
N ARG A 150 -5.57 -10.47 -5.64
CA ARG A 150 -6.31 -9.44 -4.89
C ARG A 150 -5.42 -8.48 -4.10
N PHE A 151 -4.18 -8.86 -3.78
CA PHE A 151 -3.25 -7.96 -3.08
C PHE A 151 -2.84 -6.76 -3.94
N MET A 152 -2.95 -6.87 -5.25
CA MET A 152 -2.64 -5.77 -6.17
C MET A 152 -3.80 -4.79 -6.39
N LEU A 153 -5.02 -5.12 -5.99
CA LEU A 153 -6.19 -4.26 -6.18
C LEU A 153 -6.01 -2.81 -5.64
N PRO A 154 -5.35 -2.58 -4.48
CA PRO A 154 -5.16 -1.21 -3.98
C PRO A 154 -4.35 -0.30 -4.89
N ILE A 155 -3.45 -0.83 -5.71
CA ILE A 155 -2.61 -0.02 -6.61
C ILE A 155 -3.18 0.12 -8.02
N VAL A 156 -4.18 -0.68 -8.38
CA VAL A 156 -4.80 -0.65 -9.71
C VAL A 156 -5.31 0.75 -10.10
N PRO A 157 -6.02 1.51 -9.22
CA PRO A 157 -6.44 2.86 -9.54
C PRO A 157 -5.25 3.80 -9.84
N PHE A 158 -4.16 3.70 -9.10
CA PHE A 158 -2.96 4.51 -9.34
C PHE A 158 -2.30 4.17 -10.68
N CYS A 159 -2.27 2.88 -11.02
CA CYS A 159 -1.78 2.43 -12.32
C CYS A 159 -2.62 3.00 -13.47
N PHE A 160 -3.95 2.99 -13.37
CA PHE A 160 -4.82 3.60 -14.37
C PHE A 160 -4.62 5.12 -14.50
N LEU A 161 -4.43 5.83 -13.39
CA LEU A 161 -4.14 7.26 -13.43
C LEU A 161 -2.80 7.56 -14.10
N MET A 162 -1.76 6.74 -13.84
CA MET A 162 -0.47 6.88 -14.53
C MET A 162 -0.57 6.57 -16.02
N ILE A 163 -1.34 5.56 -16.42
CA ILE A 163 -1.63 5.26 -17.82
C ILE A 163 -2.36 6.45 -18.48
N GLY A 164 -3.39 6.99 -17.83
CA GLY A 164 -4.12 8.14 -18.31
C GLY A 164 -3.22 9.36 -18.52
N TYR A 165 -2.34 9.64 -17.56
CA TYR A 165 -1.32 10.69 -17.70
C TYR A 165 -0.43 10.46 -18.93
N PHE A 166 0.08 9.23 -19.11
CA PHE A 166 0.91 8.87 -20.25
C PHE A 166 0.18 9.09 -21.59
N LEU A 167 -1.05 8.60 -21.72
CA LEU A 167 -1.84 8.70 -22.94
C LEU A 167 -2.16 10.16 -23.29
N VAL A 168 -2.58 10.97 -22.31
CA VAL A 168 -2.84 12.42 -22.53
C VAL A 168 -1.58 13.14 -22.98
N LYS A 169 -0.41 12.76 -22.46
CA LYS A 169 0.86 13.35 -22.88
C LYS A 169 1.16 13.02 -24.35
N GLN A 170 0.93 11.78 -24.79
CA GLN A 170 1.14 11.40 -26.21
C GLN A 170 0.29 12.23 -27.16
N ILE A 171 -1.01 12.39 -26.84
CA ILE A 171 -1.95 13.19 -27.66
C ILE A 171 -1.53 14.67 -27.76
N LYS A 172 -0.95 15.24 -26.70
CA LYS A 172 -0.52 16.66 -26.70
C LYS A 172 0.83 16.90 -27.41
N THR A 173 1.56 15.85 -27.73
CA THR A 173 2.87 15.93 -28.37
C THR A 173 2.76 15.79 -29.90
N GLU A 174 1.61 15.35 -30.39
CA GLU A 174 1.21 15.41 -31.81
C GLU A 174 0.57 16.76 -32.14
#